data_d0093504e91a4d403918f4c6c1c67637
#
_entry.id   d0093504e91a4d403918f4c6c1c67637
#
_cell.length_a   1.000
_cell.length_b   1.000
_cell.length_c   1.000
_cell.angle_alpha   90.00
_cell.angle_beta   90.00
_cell.angle_gamma   90.00
#
_symmetry.space_group_name_H-M   'P 1'
#
loop_
_entity.id
_entity.type
_entity.pdbx_description
1 polymer ?
#
loop_
_entity_poly.entity_id
_entity_poly.type
_entity_poly.pdbx_seq_one_letter_code
_entity_poly.pdbx_strand_id
1 'polypeptide(L)'
;MGEEASSTDAREARVAFLAEQIAHHSHLYYNLAQPELSDAEFDRLWDELKQLEPEHPQLSRVGADVAPGSVKVDHLFPMRSLDKATSSEELNHFVNVTTSGALQFLSQPKLDGSALSLEYRMGRLVRAATRGSGERGEDVTRNARKIANVPHTLPVPVDVHVRGEVVMPLAVFDAKYRETSPNPRNLAAGALRQKHADGKADAADLVFQAYDAKIPTLEHRHPDSAPVPNMDNDTDMLVWLEDTLGIVPAPWEIHAAATPSETAALLDEATAGWTKQRSGYAYEIDGVVFKLDDLEQRERLGMTAHHPRWALAWKFPPEEAYSVLMDVEWQTGRTGNITPCLLYTSPSPRDLSTSRMPSSA
;
A
#
# COMPACT_ATOMS: atom_id res chain seq x y z
N MET A 1 15.77 12.50 42.02
CA MET A 1 16.11 13.33 40.86
C MET A 1 17.07 12.63 39.85
N GLY A 2 17.85 11.66 40.24
CA GLY A 2 18.77 10.95 39.31
C GLY A 2 18.13 9.83 38.46
N GLU A 3 17.10 9.15 38.96
CA GLU A 3 16.46 8.03 38.24
C GLU A 3 15.48 8.49 37.15
N GLU A 4 14.78 9.61 37.35
CA GLU A 4 13.86 10.16 36.34
C GLU A 4 14.62 10.76 35.13
N ALA A 5 15.78 11.39 35.33
CA ALA A 5 16.61 11.89 34.23
C ALA A 5 17.16 10.73 33.37
N SER A 6 17.60 9.62 33.99
CA SER A 6 18.09 8.43 33.30
C SER A 6 17.00 7.72 32.47
N SER A 7 15.73 7.75 32.93
CA SER A 7 14.60 7.16 32.21
C SER A 7 14.18 8.01 31.00
N THR A 8 14.27 9.33 31.10
CA THR A 8 13.96 10.25 29.99
C THR A 8 14.98 10.14 28.87
N ASP A 9 16.28 10.15 29.22
CA ASP A 9 17.37 9.98 28.26
C ASP A 9 17.29 8.63 27.51
N ALA A 10 16.92 7.56 28.21
CA ALA A 10 16.74 6.23 27.60
C ALA A 10 15.54 6.20 26.63
N ARG A 11 14.44 6.88 26.95
CA ARG A 11 13.27 7.02 26.09
C ARG A 11 13.60 7.82 24.81
N GLU A 12 14.25 8.95 24.96
CA GLU A 12 14.66 9.81 23.83
C GLU A 12 15.62 9.05 22.89
N ALA A 13 16.59 8.34 23.44
CA ALA A 13 17.49 7.49 22.67
C ALA A 13 16.73 6.38 21.91
N ARG A 14 15.71 5.78 22.54
CA ARG A 14 14.87 4.74 21.90
C ARG A 14 14.03 5.32 20.76
N VAL A 15 13.41 6.48 20.94
CA VAL A 15 12.66 7.21 19.91
C VAL A 15 13.56 7.53 18.71
N ALA A 16 14.75 8.09 18.94
CA ALA A 16 15.70 8.39 17.88
C ALA A 16 16.12 7.13 17.09
N PHE A 17 16.43 6.04 17.80
CA PHE A 17 16.74 4.76 17.18
C PHE A 17 15.61 4.22 16.31
N LEU A 18 14.38 4.22 16.83
CA LEU A 18 13.20 3.73 16.09
C LEU A 18 12.96 4.57 14.83
N ALA A 19 13.05 5.89 14.95
CA ALA A 19 12.88 6.79 13.81
C ALA A 19 13.95 6.56 12.72
N GLU A 20 15.20 6.32 13.10
CA GLU A 20 16.27 5.98 12.17
C GLU A 20 16.03 4.61 11.50
N GLN A 21 15.63 3.58 12.27
CA GLN A 21 15.33 2.25 11.72
C GLN A 21 14.16 2.30 10.74
N ILE A 22 13.07 3.00 11.09
CA ILE A 22 11.91 3.18 10.20
C ILE A 22 12.33 3.91 8.92
N ALA A 23 13.13 4.97 8.99
CA ALA A 23 13.62 5.68 7.82
C ALA A 23 14.50 4.79 6.93
N HIS A 24 15.42 4.04 7.53
CA HIS A 24 16.32 3.12 6.84
C HIS A 24 15.56 2.00 6.12
N HIS A 25 14.69 1.29 6.82
CA HIS A 25 13.93 0.19 6.23
C HIS A 25 12.88 0.66 5.23
N SER A 26 12.29 1.86 5.41
CA SER A 26 11.47 2.50 4.38
C SER A 26 12.28 2.76 3.11
N HIS A 27 13.51 3.22 3.22
CA HIS A 27 14.39 3.44 2.06
C HIS A 27 14.72 2.13 1.34
N LEU A 28 15.10 1.09 2.07
CA LEU A 28 15.37 -0.24 1.50
C LEU A 28 14.15 -0.80 0.78
N TYR A 29 12.99 -0.68 1.40
CA TYR A 29 11.72 -1.20 0.90
C TYR A 29 11.21 -0.41 -0.33
N TYR A 30 11.08 0.92 -0.20
CA TYR A 30 10.47 1.75 -1.25
C TYR A 30 11.44 2.14 -2.36
N ASN A 31 12.71 2.32 -2.08
CA ASN A 31 13.67 2.82 -3.06
C ASN A 31 14.56 1.74 -3.68
N LEU A 32 14.95 0.75 -2.91
CA LEU A 32 15.88 -0.28 -3.38
C LEU A 32 15.19 -1.61 -3.71
N ALA A 33 13.93 -1.78 -3.32
CA ALA A 33 13.19 -3.05 -3.42
C ALA A 33 13.98 -4.23 -2.81
N GLN A 34 14.67 -3.97 -1.69
CA GLN A 34 15.49 -4.90 -0.93
C GLN A 34 15.13 -4.84 0.56
N PRO A 35 13.90 -5.25 0.94
CA PRO A 35 13.51 -5.25 2.34
C PRO A 35 14.38 -6.22 3.15
N GLU A 36 14.86 -5.76 4.28
CA GLU A 36 15.57 -6.57 5.27
C GLU A 36 14.65 -7.03 6.40
N LEU A 37 13.49 -6.39 6.54
CA LEU A 37 12.45 -6.72 7.50
C LEU A 37 11.19 -7.19 6.78
N SER A 38 10.44 -8.09 7.42
CA SER A 38 9.06 -8.39 7.03
C SER A 38 8.15 -7.20 7.35
N ASP A 39 6.97 -7.14 6.71
CA ASP A 39 5.97 -6.10 6.99
C ASP A 39 5.57 -6.10 8.48
N ALA A 40 5.45 -7.29 9.10
CA ALA A 40 5.13 -7.42 10.52
C ALA A 40 6.24 -6.89 11.45
N GLU A 41 7.51 -7.07 11.10
CA GLU A 41 8.65 -6.52 11.86
C GLU A 41 8.69 -5.00 11.71
N PHE A 42 8.46 -4.49 10.51
CA PHE A 42 8.38 -3.06 10.26
C PHE A 42 7.20 -2.41 11.01
N ASP A 43 6.04 -3.03 10.99
CA ASP A 43 4.87 -2.57 11.73
C ASP A 43 5.13 -2.49 13.25
N ARG A 44 5.89 -3.44 13.83
CA ARG A 44 6.27 -3.37 15.26
C ARG A 44 7.13 -2.14 15.59
N LEU A 45 8.11 -1.83 14.74
CA LEU A 45 8.93 -0.61 14.93
C LEU A 45 8.06 0.64 14.86
N TRP A 46 7.13 0.67 13.92
CA TRP A 46 6.19 1.77 13.74
C TRP A 46 5.27 1.94 14.94
N ASP A 47 4.67 0.85 15.42
CA ASP A 47 3.76 0.87 16.56
C ASP A 47 4.47 1.26 17.85
N GLU A 48 5.71 0.79 18.06
CA GLU A 48 6.52 1.18 19.21
C GLU A 48 6.83 2.69 19.18
N LEU A 49 7.22 3.23 18.02
CA LEU A 49 7.44 4.67 17.88
C LEU A 49 6.14 5.46 18.15
N LYS A 50 5.01 5.00 17.62
CA LYS A 50 3.69 5.62 17.83
C LYS A 50 3.28 5.61 19.31
N GLN A 51 3.61 4.56 20.05
CA GLN A 51 3.34 4.49 21.50
C GLN A 51 4.24 5.43 22.29
N LEU A 52 5.52 5.55 21.92
CA LEU A 52 6.47 6.40 22.63
C LEU A 52 6.26 7.89 22.30
N GLU A 53 6.03 8.22 21.03
CA GLU A 53 5.86 9.60 20.57
C GLU A 53 4.86 9.67 19.40
N PRO A 54 3.53 9.76 19.71
CA PRO A 54 2.45 9.71 18.71
C PRO A 54 2.55 10.78 17.60
N GLU A 55 3.14 11.94 17.91
CA GLU A 55 3.29 13.08 16.99
C GLU A 55 4.68 13.13 16.32
N HIS A 56 5.48 12.05 16.43
CA HIS A 56 6.82 12.04 15.86
C HIS A 56 6.79 12.25 14.33
N PRO A 57 7.62 13.17 13.76
CA PRO A 57 7.59 13.49 12.33
C PRO A 57 7.79 12.30 11.39
N GLN A 58 8.51 11.24 11.83
CA GLN A 58 8.69 10.02 11.04
C GLN A 58 7.39 9.27 10.80
N LEU A 59 6.43 9.33 11.72
CA LEU A 59 5.10 8.71 11.57
C LEU A 59 4.23 9.41 10.53
N SER A 60 4.52 10.67 10.20
CA SER A 60 3.84 11.42 9.14
C SER A 60 4.38 11.15 7.75
N ARG A 61 5.58 10.57 7.64
CA ARG A 61 6.21 10.24 6.36
C ARG A 61 5.64 8.96 5.81
N VAL A 62 4.91 9.06 4.71
CA VAL A 62 4.37 7.91 3.98
C VAL A 62 5.41 7.47 2.94
N GLY A 63 5.94 6.26 3.09
CA GLY A 63 6.96 5.75 2.16
C GLY A 63 8.34 6.32 2.39
N ALA A 64 9.15 6.40 1.35
CA ALA A 64 10.50 6.98 1.37
C ALA A 64 10.64 8.09 0.34
N ASP A 65 11.56 9.02 0.58
CA ASP A 65 11.92 10.04 -0.40
C ASP A 65 12.38 9.41 -1.72
N VAL A 66 12.11 10.11 -2.82
CA VAL A 66 12.51 9.67 -4.17
C VAL A 66 14.02 9.48 -4.26
N ALA A 67 14.44 8.38 -4.84
CA ALA A 67 15.85 8.02 -4.99
C ALA A 67 16.66 9.13 -5.71
N PRO A 68 17.94 9.36 -5.32
CA PRO A 68 18.80 10.31 -6.01
C PRO A 68 18.91 10.02 -7.51
N GLY A 69 18.81 11.06 -8.34
CA GLY A 69 18.92 10.95 -9.79
C GLY A 69 17.64 10.52 -10.53
N SER A 70 16.53 10.37 -9.84
CA SER A 70 15.19 10.19 -10.44
C SER A 70 14.51 11.53 -10.66
N VAL A 71 13.62 11.60 -11.67
CA VAL A 71 12.79 12.78 -11.90
C VAL A 71 11.68 12.79 -10.86
N LYS A 72 11.67 13.84 -10.02
CA LYS A 72 10.69 14.02 -8.95
C LYS A 72 9.42 14.67 -9.49
N VAL A 73 8.28 14.22 -8.99
CA VAL A 73 6.95 14.72 -9.36
C VAL A 73 6.16 14.99 -8.10
N ASP A 74 5.64 16.20 -7.95
CA ASP A 74 4.69 16.53 -6.88
C ASP A 74 3.30 16.01 -7.25
N HIS A 75 2.63 15.37 -6.29
CA HIS A 75 1.26 14.92 -6.45
C HIS A 75 0.28 16.07 -6.24
N LEU A 76 -0.59 16.35 -7.23
CA LEU A 76 -1.68 17.31 -7.06
C LEU A 76 -2.63 16.88 -5.93
N PHE A 77 -2.81 15.57 -5.78
CA PHE A 77 -3.58 14.96 -4.72
C PHE A 77 -2.68 14.01 -3.92
N PRO A 78 -2.37 14.30 -2.64
CA PRO A 78 -1.50 13.45 -1.84
C PRO A 78 -1.96 12.00 -1.74
N MET A 79 -1.03 11.04 -1.84
CA MET A 79 -1.28 9.61 -1.74
C MET A 79 -1.06 9.15 -0.29
N ARG A 80 -2.08 9.28 0.54
CA ARG A 80 -2.02 8.99 1.97
C ARG A 80 -1.99 7.49 2.27
N SER A 81 -1.47 7.13 3.45
CA SER A 81 -1.62 5.77 4.00
C SER A 81 -3.04 5.57 4.56
N LEU A 82 -3.38 4.33 4.84
CA LEU A 82 -4.59 3.96 5.57
C LEU A 82 -4.23 3.63 7.02
N ASP A 83 -5.16 3.86 7.92
CA ASP A 83 -5.07 3.26 9.26
C ASP A 83 -5.22 1.76 9.15
N LYS A 84 -4.68 1.01 10.13
CA LYS A 84 -4.68 -0.46 10.09
C LYS A 84 -5.49 -1.04 11.24
N ALA A 85 -6.10 -2.19 11.00
CA ALA A 85 -6.70 -3.04 12.00
C ALA A 85 -6.21 -4.48 11.83
N THR A 86 -6.07 -5.18 12.95
CA THR A 86 -5.64 -6.57 13.04
C THR A 86 -6.58 -7.41 13.90
N SER A 87 -7.55 -6.77 14.54
CA SER A 87 -8.53 -7.41 15.42
C SER A 87 -9.96 -6.96 15.15
N SER A 88 -10.94 -7.83 15.43
CA SER A 88 -12.36 -7.51 15.31
C SER A 88 -12.78 -6.32 16.18
N GLU A 89 -12.10 -6.08 17.32
CA GLU A 89 -12.34 -4.95 18.19
C GLU A 89 -11.96 -3.62 17.51
N GLU A 90 -10.82 -3.58 16.82
CA GLU A 90 -10.38 -2.40 16.06
C GLU A 90 -11.32 -2.13 14.87
N LEU A 91 -11.78 -3.19 14.18
CA LEU A 91 -12.77 -3.08 13.11
C LEU A 91 -14.11 -2.54 13.64
N ASN A 92 -14.60 -3.08 14.76
CA ASN A 92 -15.80 -2.58 15.43
C ASN A 92 -15.65 -1.11 15.84
N HIS A 93 -14.48 -0.72 16.38
CA HIS A 93 -14.20 0.67 16.70
C HIS A 93 -14.28 1.57 15.47
N PHE A 94 -13.64 1.17 14.36
CA PHE A 94 -13.70 1.90 13.09
C PHE A 94 -15.13 2.10 12.62
N VAL A 95 -15.95 1.05 12.60
CA VAL A 95 -17.36 1.16 12.22
C VAL A 95 -18.07 2.15 13.14
N ASN A 96 -17.93 2.05 14.45
CA ASN A 96 -18.62 2.91 15.41
C ASN A 96 -18.23 4.39 15.32
N VAL A 97 -16.99 4.73 15.00
CA VAL A 97 -16.55 6.13 14.84
C VAL A 97 -16.86 6.70 13.46
N THR A 98 -17.08 5.83 12.48
CA THR A 98 -17.41 6.24 11.11
C THR A 98 -18.90 6.48 10.92
N THR A 99 -19.76 5.93 11.81
CA THR A 99 -21.21 5.87 11.59
C THR A 99 -21.99 6.99 12.24
N SER A 100 -22.96 7.52 11.49
CA SER A 100 -24.07 8.31 12.02
C SER A 100 -25.43 7.90 11.45
N GLY A 101 -25.58 6.67 10.91
CA GLY A 101 -26.81 6.18 10.28
C GLY A 101 -26.65 4.83 9.59
N ALA A 102 -27.57 4.48 8.70
CA ALA A 102 -27.42 3.34 7.81
C ALA A 102 -26.20 3.53 6.92
N LEU A 103 -25.36 2.50 6.81
CA LEU A 103 -24.06 2.60 6.18
C LEU A 103 -23.85 1.53 5.13
N GLN A 104 -23.21 1.97 4.09
CA GLN A 104 -22.69 1.10 3.05
C GLN A 104 -21.17 1.23 3.03
N PHE A 105 -20.50 0.11 3.18
CA PHE A 105 -19.05 -0.01 3.02
C PHE A 105 -18.72 -0.79 1.77
N LEU A 106 -17.60 -0.42 1.17
CA LEU A 106 -16.95 -1.10 0.09
C LEU A 106 -15.74 -1.86 0.63
N SER A 107 -15.58 -3.13 0.27
CA SER A 107 -14.32 -3.86 0.47
C SER A 107 -13.59 -4.08 -0.84
N GLN A 108 -12.27 -3.95 -0.80
CA GLN A 108 -11.36 -4.28 -1.91
C GLN A 108 -10.17 -5.07 -1.37
N PRO A 109 -9.57 -6.01 -2.15
CA PRO A 109 -8.34 -6.65 -1.75
C PRO A 109 -7.26 -5.58 -1.56
N LYS A 110 -6.53 -5.67 -0.47
CA LYS A 110 -5.32 -4.87 -0.27
C LYS A 110 -4.19 -5.50 -1.08
N LEU A 111 -4.08 -5.05 -2.31
CA LEU A 111 -3.08 -5.53 -3.25
C LEU A 111 -1.68 -5.22 -2.74
N ASP A 112 -0.78 -6.18 -2.84
CA ASP A 112 0.61 -6.06 -2.44
C ASP A 112 1.50 -5.82 -3.66
N GLY A 113 1.67 -4.55 -4.03
CA GLY A 113 2.36 -4.12 -5.23
C GLY A 113 3.10 -2.81 -5.05
N SER A 114 2.99 -1.95 -6.05
CA SER A 114 3.54 -0.60 -6.04
C SER A 114 2.46 0.41 -6.42
N ALA A 115 2.15 1.30 -5.50
CA ALA A 115 1.14 2.33 -5.74
C ALA A 115 1.56 3.28 -6.85
N LEU A 116 0.63 3.54 -7.77
CA LEU A 116 0.82 4.37 -8.96
C LEU A 116 -0.32 5.38 -9.09
N SER A 117 0.04 6.62 -9.41
CA SER A 117 -0.88 7.66 -9.86
C SER A 117 -0.72 7.87 -11.35
N LEU A 118 -1.82 7.82 -12.10
CA LEU A 118 -1.90 8.12 -13.53
C LEU A 118 -2.60 9.47 -13.71
N GLU A 119 -1.93 10.43 -14.32
CA GLU A 119 -2.50 11.73 -14.67
C GLU A 119 -2.91 11.75 -16.15
N TYR A 120 -4.20 11.93 -16.38
CA TYR A 120 -4.75 12.13 -17.72
C TYR A 120 -5.16 13.59 -17.90
N ARG A 121 -4.77 14.17 -19.03
CA ARG A 121 -5.19 15.50 -19.51
C ARG A 121 -5.86 15.35 -20.86
N MET A 122 -7.09 15.86 -20.97
CA MET A 122 -7.89 15.69 -22.19
C MET A 122 -7.92 14.23 -22.66
N GLY A 123 -8.06 13.30 -21.71
CA GLY A 123 -8.05 11.87 -21.96
C GLY A 123 -6.70 11.24 -22.32
N ARG A 124 -5.59 12.01 -22.38
CA ARG A 124 -4.26 11.49 -22.71
C ARG A 124 -3.43 11.27 -21.44
N LEU A 125 -2.79 10.12 -21.32
CA LEU A 125 -1.84 9.85 -20.23
C LEU A 125 -0.63 10.77 -20.41
N VAL A 126 -0.54 11.79 -19.56
CA VAL A 126 0.57 12.75 -19.57
C VAL A 126 1.65 12.40 -18.58
N ARG A 127 1.28 11.76 -17.46
CA ARG A 127 2.22 11.41 -16.39
C ARG A 127 1.78 10.19 -15.61
N ALA A 128 2.76 9.41 -15.17
CA ALA A 128 2.58 8.36 -14.17
C ALA A 128 3.65 8.50 -13.10
N ALA A 129 3.26 8.48 -11.82
CA ALA A 129 4.18 8.67 -10.70
C ALA A 129 3.97 7.63 -9.60
N THR A 130 5.06 7.13 -9.02
CA THR A 130 5.00 6.28 -7.82
C THR A 130 4.52 7.10 -6.63
N ARG A 131 4.03 6.44 -5.56
CA ARG A 131 3.60 7.13 -4.34
C ARG A 131 4.70 7.98 -3.71
N GLY A 132 5.93 7.45 -3.63
CA GLY A 132 7.05 8.12 -2.95
C GLY A 132 6.71 8.43 -1.49
N SER A 133 6.91 9.70 -1.08
CA SER A 133 6.55 10.19 0.26
C SER A 133 5.05 10.43 0.45
N GLY A 134 4.23 10.20 -0.57
CA GLY A 134 2.80 10.55 -0.58
C GLY A 134 2.52 11.94 -1.14
N GLU A 135 3.41 12.88 -1.00
CA GLU A 135 3.32 14.23 -1.60
C GLU A 135 4.17 14.34 -2.87
N ARG A 136 5.25 13.55 -2.93
CA ARG A 136 6.19 13.55 -4.05
C ARG A 136 6.58 12.14 -4.42
N GLY A 137 6.45 11.79 -5.70
CA GLY A 137 6.82 10.50 -6.26
C GLY A 137 7.92 10.59 -7.31
N GLU A 138 8.23 9.45 -7.92
CA GLU A 138 9.15 9.32 -9.04
C GLU A 138 8.35 9.22 -10.34
N ASP A 139 8.75 9.96 -11.37
CA ASP A 139 8.16 9.84 -12.72
C ASP A 139 8.55 8.48 -13.33
N VAL A 140 7.54 7.67 -13.56
CA VAL A 140 7.65 6.33 -14.17
C VAL A 140 6.80 6.20 -15.45
N THR A 141 6.42 7.31 -16.04
CA THR A 141 5.52 7.38 -17.20
C THR A 141 5.96 6.45 -18.33
N ARG A 142 7.27 6.39 -18.60
CA ARG A 142 7.83 5.52 -19.65
C ARG A 142 7.48 4.04 -19.43
N ASN A 143 7.62 3.55 -18.21
CA ASN A 143 7.35 2.15 -17.89
C ASN A 143 5.87 1.88 -17.68
N ALA A 144 5.12 2.84 -17.09
CA ALA A 144 3.67 2.74 -16.95
C ALA A 144 2.97 2.56 -18.31
N ARG A 145 3.47 3.21 -19.36
CA ARG A 145 2.96 3.03 -20.74
C ARG A 145 3.17 1.64 -21.33
N LYS A 146 4.02 0.82 -20.74
CA LYS A 146 4.22 -0.58 -21.18
C LYS A 146 3.20 -1.53 -20.57
N ILE A 147 2.55 -1.13 -19.47
CA ILE A 147 1.55 -1.95 -18.79
C ILE A 147 0.33 -2.06 -19.71
N ALA A 148 0.00 -3.26 -20.14
CA ALA A 148 -0.97 -3.49 -21.22
C ALA A 148 -2.38 -2.94 -20.91
N ASN A 149 -2.80 -2.94 -19.62
CA ASN A 149 -4.10 -2.44 -19.21
C ASN A 149 -4.09 -0.98 -18.71
N VAL A 150 -3.01 -0.24 -18.95
CA VAL A 150 -2.96 1.23 -18.76
C VAL A 150 -3.27 1.92 -20.08
N PRO A 151 -4.45 2.53 -20.27
CA PRO A 151 -4.80 3.21 -21.51
C PRO A 151 -3.89 4.42 -21.74
N HIS A 152 -3.30 4.56 -22.93
CA HIS A 152 -2.57 5.77 -23.30
C HIS A 152 -3.51 6.93 -23.61
N THR A 153 -4.73 6.60 -24.05
CA THR A 153 -5.80 7.55 -24.36
C THR A 153 -7.12 6.96 -23.87
N LEU A 154 -7.86 7.73 -23.10
CA LEU A 154 -9.20 7.40 -22.64
C LEU A 154 -10.24 7.60 -23.76
N PRO A 155 -11.38 6.90 -23.70
CA PRO A 155 -12.48 7.09 -24.66
C PRO A 155 -13.07 8.51 -24.65
N VAL A 156 -12.95 9.21 -23.52
CA VAL A 156 -13.48 10.59 -23.34
C VAL A 156 -12.33 11.56 -23.02
N PRO A 157 -12.39 12.82 -23.52
CA PRO A 157 -11.35 13.82 -23.28
C PRO A 157 -11.50 14.47 -21.89
N VAL A 158 -11.28 13.70 -20.83
CA VAL A 158 -11.42 14.14 -19.43
C VAL A 158 -10.07 14.34 -18.76
N ASP A 159 -10.03 15.32 -17.86
CA ASP A 159 -8.91 15.49 -16.93
C ASP A 159 -9.19 14.73 -15.64
N VAL A 160 -8.36 13.72 -15.33
CA VAL A 160 -8.52 12.86 -14.15
C VAL A 160 -7.18 12.34 -13.67
N HIS A 161 -7.05 12.19 -12.35
CA HIS A 161 -5.96 11.48 -11.71
C HIS A 161 -6.49 10.14 -11.19
N VAL A 162 -6.03 9.03 -11.76
CA VAL A 162 -6.43 7.68 -11.34
C VAL A 162 -5.34 7.08 -10.47
N ARG A 163 -5.70 6.54 -9.33
CA ARG A 163 -4.82 5.88 -8.40
C ARG A 163 -5.10 4.40 -8.37
N GLY A 164 -4.05 3.62 -8.29
CA GLY A 164 -4.15 2.17 -8.27
C GLY A 164 -2.88 1.53 -7.76
N GLU A 165 -2.92 0.22 -7.72
CA GLU A 165 -1.77 -0.60 -7.41
C GLU A 165 -1.28 -1.30 -8.68
N VAL A 166 0.01 -1.30 -8.89
CA VAL A 166 0.66 -2.10 -9.94
C VAL A 166 1.16 -3.39 -9.31
N VAL A 167 0.70 -4.50 -9.83
CA VAL A 167 0.99 -5.84 -9.31
C VAL A 167 1.60 -6.73 -10.37
N MET A 168 2.38 -7.72 -9.94
CA MET A 168 2.87 -8.81 -10.77
C MET A 168 1.91 -9.99 -10.61
N PRO A 169 1.27 -10.48 -11.69
CA PRO A 169 0.46 -11.70 -11.62
C PRO A 169 1.29 -12.89 -11.14
N LEU A 170 0.77 -13.66 -10.17
CA LEU A 170 1.49 -14.79 -9.57
C LEU A 170 1.87 -15.84 -10.60
N ALA A 171 0.98 -16.11 -11.57
CA ALA A 171 1.29 -17.05 -12.67
C ALA A 171 2.48 -16.60 -13.53
N VAL A 172 2.61 -15.29 -13.77
CA VAL A 172 3.74 -14.71 -14.51
C VAL A 172 5.02 -14.75 -13.67
N PHE A 173 4.90 -14.39 -12.39
CA PHE A 173 6.00 -14.45 -11.44
C PHE A 173 6.56 -15.88 -11.35
N ASP A 174 5.70 -16.87 -11.16
CA ASP A 174 6.08 -18.28 -11.05
C ASP A 174 6.75 -18.79 -12.32
N ALA A 175 6.25 -18.40 -13.49
CA ALA A 175 6.78 -18.88 -14.76
C ALA A 175 8.10 -18.21 -15.18
N LYS A 176 8.33 -16.93 -14.81
CA LYS A 176 9.46 -16.16 -15.34
C LYS A 176 10.49 -15.72 -14.29
N TYR A 177 10.07 -15.48 -13.05
CA TYR A 177 10.87 -14.68 -12.11
C TYR A 177 11.15 -15.33 -10.76
N ARG A 178 10.49 -16.44 -10.41
CA ARG A 178 10.60 -17.10 -9.10
C ARG A 178 12.06 -17.43 -8.73
N GLU A 179 12.88 -17.82 -9.70
CA GLU A 179 14.28 -18.18 -9.44
C GLU A 179 15.20 -16.95 -9.26
N THR A 180 14.77 -15.78 -9.73
CA THR A 180 15.63 -14.58 -9.80
C THR A 180 15.18 -13.45 -8.88
N SER A 181 13.98 -13.55 -8.31
CA SER A 181 13.42 -12.52 -7.46
C SER A 181 12.77 -13.09 -6.20
N PRO A 182 12.95 -12.45 -5.03
CA PRO A 182 12.42 -12.96 -3.76
C PRO A 182 10.89 -12.89 -3.65
N ASN A 183 10.26 -11.88 -4.25
CA ASN A 183 8.80 -11.72 -4.22
C ASN A 183 8.26 -10.87 -5.38
N PRO A 184 6.96 -11.03 -5.73
CA PRO A 184 6.31 -10.31 -6.83
C PRO A 184 6.27 -8.80 -6.62
N ARG A 185 6.07 -8.33 -5.39
CA ARG A 185 5.96 -6.91 -5.05
C ARG A 185 7.23 -6.14 -5.35
N ASN A 186 8.38 -6.65 -4.87
CA ASN A 186 9.67 -6.02 -5.12
C ASN A 186 10.00 -5.98 -6.60
N LEU A 187 9.61 -7.04 -7.32
CA LEU A 187 9.77 -7.12 -8.74
C LEU A 187 8.94 -6.07 -9.48
N ALA A 188 7.66 -5.90 -9.10
CA ALA A 188 6.77 -4.90 -9.67
C ALA A 188 7.32 -3.47 -9.44
N ALA A 189 7.74 -3.16 -8.22
CA ALA A 189 8.33 -1.88 -7.88
C ALA A 189 9.64 -1.62 -8.63
N GLY A 190 10.47 -2.65 -8.82
CA GLY A 190 11.70 -2.60 -9.60
C GLY A 190 11.46 -2.36 -11.09
N ALA A 191 10.52 -3.11 -11.70
CA ALA A 191 10.16 -2.98 -13.09
C ALA A 191 9.59 -1.60 -13.45
N LEU A 192 8.76 -1.01 -12.55
CA LEU A 192 8.26 0.36 -12.73
C LEU A 192 9.37 1.40 -12.76
N ARG A 193 10.38 1.28 -11.91
CA ARG A 193 11.48 2.26 -11.76
C ARG A 193 12.67 2.01 -12.67
N GLN A 194 12.63 0.94 -13.44
CA GLN A 194 13.74 0.52 -14.30
C GLN A 194 14.10 1.59 -15.34
N LYS A 195 15.37 2.00 -15.35
CA LYS A 195 15.89 3.02 -16.26
C LYS A 195 16.39 2.42 -17.59
N HIS A 196 16.83 1.17 -17.57
CA HIS A 196 17.42 0.46 -18.72
C HIS A 196 16.64 -0.81 -19.05
N ALA A 197 16.77 -1.29 -20.29
CA ALA A 197 16.04 -2.47 -20.78
C ALA A 197 16.59 -3.82 -20.26
N ASP A 198 17.76 -3.79 -19.61
CA ASP A 198 18.48 -4.92 -19.05
C ASP A 198 18.10 -5.23 -17.58
N GLY A 199 16.99 -4.66 -17.11
CA GLY A 199 16.50 -4.88 -15.75
C GLY A 199 15.95 -6.30 -15.53
N LYS A 200 15.69 -6.59 -14.23
CA LYS A 200 15.27 -7.93 -13.78
C LYS A 200 13.85 -8.31 -14.22
N ALA A 201 12.99 -7.34 -14.55
CA ALA A 201 11.62 -7.59 -14.99
C ALA A 201 11.15 -6.58 -16.03
N ASP A 202 10.18 -6.98 -16.88
CA ASP A 202 9.55 -6.06 -17.83
C ASP A 202 8.25 -5.49 -17.23
N ALA A 203 8.05 -4.19 -17.39
CA ALA A 203 6.81 -3.53 -16.99
C ALA A 203 5.58 -4.02 -17.81
N ALA A 204 5.80 -4.64 -18.99
CA ALA A 204 4.75 -5.28 -19.78
C ALA A 204 4.12 -6.51 -19.09
N ASP A 205 4.82 -7.11 -18.13
CA ASP A 205 4.32 -8.26 -17.35
C ASP A 205 3.47 -7.81 -16.13
N LEU A 206 3.36 -6.52 -15.88
CA LEU A 206 2.62 -5.94 -14.78
C LEU A 206 1.16 -5.67 -15.14
N VAL A 207 0.32 -5.58 -14.12
CA VAL A 207 -1.10 -5.20 -14.23
C VAL A 207 -1.39 -4.05 -13.29
N PHE A 208 -2.12 -3.05 -13.77
CA PHE A 208 -2.62 -1.93 -12.98
C PHE A 208 -4.06 -2.21 -12.53
N GLN A 209 -4.36 -2.00 -11.25
CA GLN A 209 -5.68 -2.15 -10.65
C GLN A 209 -6.06 -0.84 -9.97
N ALA A 210 -7.05 -0.12 -10.50
CA ALA A 210 -7.46 1.16 -9.96
C ALA A 210 -8.26 0.98 -8.65
N TYR A 211 -8.08 1.88 -7.69
CA TYR A 211 -8.84 1.88 -6.45
C TYR A 211 -9.42 3.27 -6.08
N ASP A 212 -9.03 4.32 -6.78
CA ASP A 212 -9.50 5.69 -6.52
C ASP A 212 -9.28 6.57 -7.76
N ALA A 213 -10.11 7.60 -7.91
CA ALA A 213 -9.91 8.67 -8.88
C ALA A 213 -10.16 10.04 -8.25
N LYS A 214 -9.43 11.04 -8.72
CA LYS A 214 -9.56 12.44 -8.29
C LYS A 214 -9.73 13.33 -9.50
N ILE A 215 -10.71 14.20 -9.41
CA ILE A 215 -11.00 15.16 -10.47
C ILE A 215 -10.36 16.49 -10.07
N PRO A 216 -9.49 17.07 -10.93
CA PRO A 216 -8.93 18.39 -10.68
C PRO A 216 -10.01 19.46 -10.51
N THR A 217 -9.76 20.46 -9.67
CA THR A 217 -10.62 21.65 -9.57
C THR A 217 -10.65 22.41 -10.91
N LEU A 218 -11.63 23.27 -11.09
CA LEU A 218 -11.78 24.04 -12.35
C LEU A 218 -10.52 24.86 -12.71
N GLU A 219 -9.75 25.30 -11.72
CA GLU A 219 -8.49 26.03 -11.93
C GLU A 219 -7.37 25.16 -12.51
N HIS A 220 -7.40 23.86 -12.21
CA HIS A 220 -6.39 22.88 -12.65
C HIS A 220 -6.87 22.00 -13.82
N ARG A 221 -8.09 22.23 -14.28
CA ARG A 221 -8.74 21.44 -15.32
C ARG A 221 -8.71 22.19 -16.64
N HIS A 222 -8.51 21.47 -17.75
CA HIS A 222 -8.60 22.06 -19.08
C HIS A 222 -10.02 22.56 -19.35
N PRO A 223 -10.22 23.76 -19.93
CA PRO A 223 -11.56 24.29 -20.18
C PRO A 223 -12.47 23.39 -21.02
N ASP A 224 -11.89 22.67 -21.98
CA ASP A 224 -12.61 21.77 -22.88
C ASP A 224 -12.65 20.31 -22.34
N SER A 225 -12.21 20.06 -21.10
CA SER A 225 -12.32 18.75 -20.48
C SER A 225 -13.78 18.33 -20.37
N ALA A 226 -14.08 17.08 -20.76
CA ALA A 226 -15.42 16.55 -20.68
C ALA A 226 -15.98 16.65 -19.25
N PRO A 227 -17.28 16.87 -19.08
CA PRO A 227 -17.91 16.87 -17.78
C PRO A 227 -17.78 15.49 -17.13
N VAL A 228 -17.54 15.49 -15.82
CA VAL A 228 -17.55 14.27 -15.01
C VAL A 228 -18.95 14.10 -14.45
N PRO A 229 -19.53 12.90 -14.45
CA PRO A 229 -20.83 12.65 -13.86
C PRO A 229 -20.81 12.99 -12.37
N ASN A 230 -21.96 13.38 -11.83
CA ASN A 230 -22.11 13.47 -10.38
C ASN A 230 -22.00 12.05 -9.81
N MET A 231 -21.16 11.87 -8.81
CA MET A 231 -20.92 10.60 -8.13
C MET A 231 -21.22 10.81 -6.66
N ASP A 232 -22.20 10.09 -6.15
CA ASP A 232 -22.58 10.16 -4.74
C ASP A 232 -21.82 9.11 -3.93
N ASN A 233 -21.36 8.04 -4.61
CA ASN A 233 -20.70 6.89 -3.99
C ASN A 233 -19.35 6.59 -4.64
N ASP A 234 -18.47 5.92 -3.89
CA ASP A 234 -17.20 5.39 -4.39
C ASP A 234 -17.43 4.33 -5.48
N THR A 235 -18.48 3.54 -5.33
CA THR A 235 -18.91 2.56 -6.32
C THR A 235 -19.27 3.20 -7.66
N ASP A 236 -19.94 4.36 -7.68
CA ASP A 236 -20.20 5.11 -8.91
C ASP A 236 -18.91 5.48 -9.62
N MET A 237 -17.90 5.88 -8.86
CA MET A 237 -16.58 6.19 -9.39
C MET A 237 -15.89 4.96 -9.98
N LEU A 238 -15.95 3.80 -9.31
CA LEU A 238 -15.32 2.56 -9.82
C LEU A 238 -16.01 2.09 -11.11
N VAL A 239 -17.34 2.15 -11.17
CA VAL A 239 -18.13 1.85 -12.38
C VAL A 239 -17.78 2.82 -13.51
N TRP A 240 -17.66 4.11 -13.21
CA TRP A 240 -17.25 5.11 -14.21
C TRP A 240 -15.85 4.87 -14.75
N LEU A 241 -14.89 4.48 -13.90
CA LEU A 241 -13.54 4.10 -14.32
C LEU A 241 -13.56 2.95 -15.31
N GLU A 242 -14.35 1.91 -15.04
CA GLU A 242 -14.45 0.72 -15.88
C GLU A 242 -15.25 0.98 -17.16
N ASP A 243 -16.49 1.41 -17.02
CA ASP A 243 -17.44 1.48 -18.14
C ASP A 243 -17.18 2.65 -19.07
N THR A 244 -16.73 3.81 -18.52
CA THR A 244 -16.55 5.03 -19.30
C THR A 244 -15.11 5.26 -19.69
N LEU A 245 -14.16 5.00 -18.79
CA LEU A 245 -12.76 5.28 -19.05
C LEU A 245 -11.97 4.05 -19.54
N GLY A 246 -12.52 2.85 -19.40
CA GLY A 246 -11.83 1.60 -19.76
C GLY A 246 -10.64 1.29 -18.85
N ILE A 247 -10.67 1.77 -17.59
CA ILE A 247 -9.64 1.51 -16.59
C ILE A 247 -10.19 0.50 -15.58
N VAL A 248 -9.55 -0.68 -15.53
CA VAL A 248 -10.00 -1.80 -14.69
C VAL A 248 -9.78 -1.48 -13.20
N PRO A 249 -10.84 -1.43 -12.37
CA PRO A 249 -10.71 -1.28 -10.94
C PRO A 249 -10.29 -2.59 -10.26
N ALA A 250 -9.72 -2.48 -9.06
CA ALA A 250 -9.57 -3.63 -8.17
C ALA A 250 -10.97 -4.18 -7.86
N PRO A 251 -11.16 -5.51 -7.78
CA PRO A 251 -12.44 -6.11 -7.42
C PRO A 251 -12.99 -5.51 -6.13
N TRP A 252 -14.29 -5.39 -6.04
CA TRP A 252 -14.94 -4.79 -4.89
C TRP A 252 -16.25 -5.49 -4.54
N GLU A 253 -16.62 -5.43 -3.26
CA GLU A 253 -17.89 -5.95 -2.73
C GLU A 253 -18.53 -4.91 -1.82
N ILE A 254 -19.86 -4.84 -1.83
CA ILE A 254 -20.63 -3.91 -1.00
C ILE A 254 -21.17 -4.65 0.23
N HIS A 255 -21.05 -3.98 1.37
CA HIS A 255 -21.56 -4.43 2.66
C HIS A 255 -22.47 -3.34 3.23
N ALA A 256 -23.77 -3.61 3.29
CA ALA A 256 -24.75 -2.66 3.79
C ALA A 256 -25.58 -3.29 4.92
N ALA A 257 -25.72 -2.57 6.02
CA ALA A 257 -26.54 -2.95 7.15
C ALA A 257 -27.23 -1.73 7.78
N ALA A 258 -28.27 -1.99 8.59
CA ALA A 258 -29.05 -0.94 9.23
C ALA A 258 -28.44 -0.41 10.51
N THR A 259 -27.56 -1.19 11.14
CA THR A 259 -26.94 -0.85 12.43
C THR A 259 -25.41 -1.00 12.38
N PRO A 260 -24.69 -0.25 13.22
CA PRO A 260 -23.22 -0.39 13.32
C PRO A 260 -22.76 -1.81 13.67
N SER A 261 -23.49 -2.49 14.56
CA SER A 261 -23.15 -3.84 14.99
C SER A 261 -23.32 -4.87 13.85
N GLU A 262 -24.38 -4.77 13.07
CA GLU A 262 -24.58 -5.62 11.88
C GLU A 262 -23.52 -5.32 10.81
N THR A 263 -23.22 -4.03 10.59
CA THR A 263 -22.16 -3.64 9.66
C THR A 263 -20.82 -4.24 10.07
N ALA A 264 -20.42 -4.10 11.34
CA ALA A 264 -19.17 -4.65 11.83
C ALA A 264 -19.11 -6.19 11.65
N ALA A 265 -20.21 -6.89 11.89
CA ALA A 265 -20.29 -8.34 11.67
C ALA A 265 -20.11 -8.71 10.19
N LEU A 266 -20.73 -7.95 9.26
CA LEU A 266 -20.55 -8.16 7.82
C LEU A 266 -19.12 -7.92 7.36
N LEU A 267 -18.45 -6.87 7.89
CA LEU A 267 -17.06 -6.59 7.56
C LEU A 267 -16.12 -7.67 8.12
N ASP A 268 -16.41 -8.20 9.31
CA ASP A 268 -15.66 -9.31 9.91
C ASP A 268 -15.83 -10.61 9.08
N GLU A 269 -17.03 -10.90 8.61
CA GLU A 269 -17.29 -12.00 7.68
C GLU A 269 -16.52 -11.82 6.36
N ALA A 270 -16.49 -10.60 5.81
CA ALA A 270 -15.73 -10.28 4.62
C ALA A 270 -14.22 -10.52 4.82
N THR A 271 -13.64 -10.16 5.99
CA THR A 271 -12.23 -10.45 6.29
C THR A 271 -11.95 -11.95 6.27
N ALA A 272 -12.83 -12.76 6.85
CA ALA A 272 -12.71 -14.23 6.85
C ALA A 272 -12.83 -14.80 5.43
N GLY A 273 -13.72 -14.25 4.60
CA GLY A 273 -13.88 -14.58 3.19
C GLY A 273 -12.58 -14.34 2.39
N TRP A 274 -12.05 -13.14 2.47
CA TRP A 274 -10.81 -12.75 1.80
C TRP A 274 -9.60 -13.54 2.30
N THR A 275 -9.52 -13.84 3.60
CA THR A 275 -8.45 -14.68 4.17
C THR A 275 -8.43 -16.07 3.53
N LYS A 276 -9.61 -16.67 3.29
CA LYS A 276 -9.72 -17.97 2.60
C LYS A 276 -9.35 -17.88 1.12
N GLN A 277 -9.70 -16.78 0.46
CA GLN A 277 -9.41 -16.57 -0.96
C GLN A 277 -7.94 -16.21 -1.22
N ARG A 278 -7.20 -15.74 -0.22
CA ARG A 278 -5.80 -15.27 -0.34
C ARG A 278 -4.90 -16.24 -1.10
N SER A 279 -4.93 -17.52 -0.76
CA SER A 279 -4.05 -18.53 -1.36
C SER A 279 -4.35 -18.85 -2.83
N GLY A 280 -5.56 -18.59 -3.29
CA GLY A 280 -6.02 -18.80 -4.67
C GLY A 280 -6.10 -17.54 -5.50
N TYR A 281 -5.80 -16.37 -4.92
CA TYR A 281 -5.91 -15.10 -5.62
C TYR A 281 -4.81 -14.94 -6.68
N ALA A 282 -5.11 -14.22 -7.76
CA ALA A 282 -4.18 -14.08 -8.88
C ALA A 282 -2.97 -13.17 -8.57
N TYR A 283 -3.05 -12.39 -7.50
CA TYR A 283 -2.04 -11.42 -7.06
C TYR A 283 -1.75 -11.59 -5.58
N GLU A 284 -0.58 -11.13 -5.13
CA GLU A 284 -0.31 -11.02 -3.69
C GLU A 284 -1.24 -9.97 -3.06
N ILE A 285 -1.83 -10.34 -1.92
CA ILE A 285 -2.64 -9.46 -1.08
C ILE A 285 -2.21 -9.59 0.38
N ASP A 286 -2.10 -8.47 1.10
CA ASP A 286 -1.69 -8.41 2.50
C ASP A 286 -2.84 -8.05 3.45
N GLY A 287 -4.06 -7.93 2.92
CA GLY A 287 -5.24 -7.58 3.69
C GLY A 287 -6.46 -7.25 2.84
N VAL A 288 -7.37 -6.52 3.46
CA VAL A 288 -8.59 -5.98 2.85
C VAL A 288 -8.68 -4.50 3.18
N VAL A 289 -9.06 -3.68 2.22
CA VAL A 289 -9.36 -2.27 2.44
C VAL A 289 -10.87 -2.08 2.53
N PHE A 290 -11.33 -1.54 3.64
CA PHE A 290 -12.71 -1.11 3.82
C PHE A 290 -12.81 0.39 3.63
N LYS A 291 -13.81 0.84 2.87
CA LYS A 291 -14.07 2.26 2.62
C LYS A 291 -15.57 2.52 2.80
N LEU A 292 -15.91 3.61 3.49
CA LEU A 292 -17.29 4.09 3.48
C LEU A 292 -17.65 4.48 2.04
N ASP A 293 -18.79 4.02 1.52
CA ASP A 293 -19.13 4.22 0.11
C ASP A 293 -19.59 5.64 -0.21
N ASP A 294 -20.36 6.26 0.68
CA ASP A 294 -20.92 7.62 0.54
C ASP A 294 -19.83 8.71 0.56
N LEU A 295 -19.65 9.43 -0.54
CA LEU A 295 -18.60 10.45 -0.71
C LEU A 295 -18.86 11.70 0.13
N GLU A 296 -20.12 12.11 0.33
CA GLU A 296 -20.46 13.28 1.16
C GLU A 296 -20.11 13.00 2.63
N GLN A 297 -20.41 11.79 3.11
CA GLN A 297 -20.02 11.39 4.47
C GLN A 297 -18.50 11.32 4.63
N ARG A 298 -17.75 10.88 3.61
CA ARG A 298 -16.27 10.91 3.64
C ARG A 298 -15.73 12.32 3.85
N GLU A 299 -16.31 13.30 3.15
CA GLU A 299 -15.90 14.71 3.30
C GLU A 299 -16.17 15.22 4.72
N ARG A 300 -17.32 14.87 5.31
CA ARG A 300 -17.66 15.23 6.68
C ARG A 300 -16.73 14.60 7.73
N LEU A 301 -16.36 13.34 7.56
CA LEU A 301 -15.42 12.64 8.43
C LEU A 301 -14.00 13.18 8.32
N GLY A 302 -13.65 13.63 7.11
CA GLY A 302 -12.36 14.21 6.82
C GLY A 302 -11.20 13.25 7.03
N MET A 303 -10.06 13.83 7.43
CA MET A 303 -8.79 13.13 7.55
C MET A 303 -8.16 13.41 8.92
N THR A 304 -7.33 12.50 9.37
CA THR A 304 -6.32 12.77 10.40
C THR A 304 -5.11 13.44 9.75
N ALA A 305 -4.07 13.73 10.51
CA ALA A 305 -2.80 14.20 9.94
C ALA A 305 -2.21 13.20 8.92
N HIS A 306 -2.54 11.90 9.04
CA HIS A 306 -1.82 10.82 8.36
C HIS A 306 -2.71 9.97 7.43
N HIS A 307 -3.98 9.75 7.79
CA HIS A 307 -4.88 8.84 7.08
C HIS A 307 -6.34 9.33 7.08
N PRO A 308 -7.17 8.86 6.10
CA PRO A 308 -8.59 9.15 6.08
C PRO A 308 -9.31 8.46 7.23
N ARG A 309 -10.33 9.12 7.81
CA ARG A 309 -11.17 8.55 8.87
C ARG A 309 -12.22 7.57 8.34
N TRP A 310 -12.46 7.57 7.04
CA TRP A 310 -13.50 6.82 6.34
C TRP A 310 -12.97 5.54 5.66
N ALA A 311 -11.69 5.22 5.82
CA ALA A 311 -11.09 4.02 5.25
C ALA A 311 -10.15 3.35 6.25
N LEU A 312 -10.12 2.02 6.21
CA LEU A 312 -9.34 1.17 7.09
C LEU A 312 -8.71 0.03 6.29
N ALA A 313 -7.45 -0.29 6.57
CA ALA A 313 -6.78 -1.47 6.05
C ALA A 313 -6.80 -2.59 7.11
N TRP A 314 -7.62 -3.61 6.89
CA TRP A 314 -7.53 -4.84 7.67
C TRP A 314 -6.32 -5.64 7.17
N LYS A 315 -5.39 -5.96 8.07
CA LYS A 315 -4.23 -6.78 7.75
C LYS A 315 -4.46 -8.25 8.09
N PHE A 316 -4.10 -9.14 7.16
CA PHE A 316 -4.14 -10.57 7.45
C PHE A 316 -3.16 -10.92 8.58
N PRO A 317 -3.46 -11.95 9.38
CA PRO A 317 -2.49 -12.48 10.32
C PRO A 317 -1.18 -12.83 9.59
N PRO A 318 -0.03 -12.52 10.20
CA PRO A 318 1.26 -12.93 9.63
C PRO A 318 1.33 -14.45 9.50
N GLU A 319 1.99 -14.92 8.47
CA GLU A 319 2.32 -16.35 8.37
C GLU A 319 3.38 -16.69 9.41
N GLU A 320 3.09 -17.68 10.25
CA GLU A 320 4.01 -18.14 11.28
C GLU A 320 4.66 -19.46 10.84
N ALA A 321 5.97 -19.56 11.03
CA ALA A 321 6.69 -20.80 10.84
C ALA A 321 7.64 -21.04 12.01
N TYR A 322 7.75 -22.30 12.39
CA TYR A 322 8.66 -22.71 13.45
C TYR A 322 9.97 -23.21 12.84
N SER A 323 11.08 -22.74 13.37
CA SER A 323 12.41 -23.14 12.97
C SER A 323 13.28 -23.36 14.21
N VAL A 324 14.30 -24.20 14.09
CA VAL A 324 15.26 -24.43 15.18
C VAL A 324 16.45 -23.50 14.97
N LEU A 325 16.72 -22.65 15.95
CA LEU A 325 17.91 -21.81 15.97
C LEU A 325 19.13 -22.70 16.15
N MET A 326 20.02 -22.73 15.16
CA MET A 326 21.24 -23.54 15.18
C MET A 326 22.42 -22.80 15.81
N ASP A 327 22.58 -21.54 15.48
CA ASP A 327 23.69 -20.70 15.93
C ASP A 327 23.35 -19.21 15.82
N VAL A 328 24.15 -18.39 16.51
CA VAL A 328 24.07 -16.93 16.48
C VAL A 328 25.46 -16.37 16.19
N GLU A 329 25.66 -15.90 14.96
CA GLU A 329 26.88 -15.20 14.59
C GLU A 329 26.75 -13.71 14.92
N TRP A 330 27.72 -13.17 15.64
CA TRP A 330 27.78 -11.76 15.96
C TRP A 330 28.60 -10.99 14.92
N GLN A 331 27.95 -10.16 14.14
CA GLN A 331 28.57 -9.37 13.09
C GLN A 331 28.75 -7.91 13.56
N THR A 332 29.91 -7.34 13.33
CA THR A 332 30.17 -5.93 13.64
C THR A 332 29.95 -5.07 12.39
N GLY A 333 28.94 -4.20 12.44
CA GLY A 333 28.68 -3.23 11.36
C GLY A 333 29.78 -2.17 11.23
N ARG A 334 29.76 -1.43 10.13
CA ARG A 334 30.74 -0.36 9.82
C ARG A 334 30.79 0.75 10.89
N THR A 335 29.70 0.94 11.63
CA THR A 335 29.56 1.92 12.72
C THR A 335 29.96 1.36 14.09
N GLY A 336 30.44 0.11 14.17
CA GLY A 336 30.79 -0.55 15.41
C GLY A 336 29.63 -1.24 16.13
N ASN A 337 28.42 -1.17 15.61
CA ASN A 337 27.26 -1.89 16.16
C ASN A 337 27.42 -3.39 15.96
N ILE A 338 27.13 -4.16 17.00
CA ILE A 338 27.16 -5.62 16.97
C ILE A 338 25.72 -6.10 16.70
N THR A 339 25.52 -6.83 15.61
CA THR A 339 24.22 -7.36 15.20
C THR A 339 24.27 -8.89 15.21
N PRO A 340 23.29 -9.57 15.84
CA PRO A 340 23.19 -11.04 15.78
C PRO A 340 22.67 -11.48 14.39
N CYS A 341 23.40 -12.42 13.77
CA CYS A 341 22.93 -13.16 12.61
C CYS A 341 22.46 -14.52 13.09
N LEU A 342 21.15 -14.82 12.95
CA LEU A 342 20.55 -16.03 13.41
C LEU A 342 20.59 -17.11 12.32
N LEU A 343 21.17 -18.26 12.59
CA LEU A 343 21.23 -19.42 11.69
C LEU A 343 20.14 -20.43 12.07
N TYR A 344 19.30 -20.81 11.11
CA TYR A 344 18.16 -21.72 11.30
C TYR A 344 18.30 -23.02 10.51
N THR A 345 17.66 -24.09 10.97
CA THR A 345 17.61 -25.40 10.28
C THR A 345 16.62 -25.45 9.12
N SER A 346 15.61 -24.60 9.11
CA SER A 346 14.56 -24.49 8.09
C SER A 346 14.46 -23.05 7.60
N PRO A 347 13.79 -22.80 6.48
CA PRO A 347 13.49 -21.43 6.05
C PRO A 347 12.86 -20.63 7.19
N SER A 348 13.34 -19.43 7.41
CA SER A 348 12.74 -18.52 8.38
C SER A 348 11.37 -18.04 7.86
N PRO A 349 10.48 -17.50 8.71
CA PRO A 349 9.25 -16.86 8.25
C PRO A 349 9.50 -15.80 7.19
N ARG A 350 10.67 -15.14 7.22
CA ARG A 350 11.15 -14.20 6.22
C ARG A 350 11.35 -14.85 4.85
N ASP A 351 11.86 -16.07 4.82
CA ASP A 351 12.09 -16.84 3.58
C ASP A 351 10.77 -17.40 3.05
N LEU A 352 9.83 -17.73 3.93
CA LEU A 352 8.49 -18.24 3.58
C LEU A 352 7.59 -17.15 2.98
N SER A 353 7.74 -15.90 3.41
CA SER A 353 7.04 -14.76 2.79
C SER A 353 7.53 -14.49 1.36
N THR A 354 8.68 -15.05 0.98
CA THR A 354 9.31 -14.91 -0.35
C THR A 354 9.22 -16.15 -1.21
N SER A 355 8.82 -17.32 -0.65
CA SER A 355 8.67 -18.55 -1.40
C SER A 355 7.44 -19.34 -0.93
N ARG A 356 6.45 -19.53 -1.81
CA ARG A 356 5.48 -20.61 -1.65
C ARG A 356 6.27 -21.92 -1.68
N MET A 357 6.34 -22.64 -0.57
CA MET A 357 6.87 -24.00 -0.59
C MET A 357 6.02 -24.84 -1.54
N PRO A 358 6.61 -25.64 -2.46
CA PRO A 358 5.85 -26.66 -3.14
C PRO A 358 5.28 -27.59 -2.07
N SER A 359 3.97 -27.84 -2.11
CA SER A 359 3.35 -28.86 -1.28
C SER A 359 4.03 -30.19 -1.60
N SER A 360 4.90 -30.63 -0.71
CA SER A 360 5.38 -32.00 -0.72
C SER A 360 4.20 -32.90 -0.42
N ALA A 361 3.91 -33.80 -1.34
CA ALA A 361 2.91 -34.84 -1.24
C ALA A 361 3.06 -35.68 0.04
#